data_ccc1a399e1ccad80c1bbe2fe6c70b42d
#
_entry.id   ccc1a399e1ccad80c1bbe2fe6c70b42d
#
_cell.length_a   1.000
_cell.length_b   1.000
_cell.length_c   1.000
_cell.angle_alpha   90.00
_cell.angle_beta   90.00
_cell.angle_gamma   90.00
#
_symmetry.space_group_name_H-M   'P 1'
#
loop_
_entity.id
_entity.type
_entity.pdbx_description
1 polymer ?
#
loop_
_entity_poly.entity_id
_entity_poly.type
_entity_poly.pdbx_seq_one_letter_code
_entity_poly.pdbx_strand_id
1 'polypeptide(L)'
;MGSMRFMSTMNLNPTATLNFPVPAALGTIDQYVTAVNKYPLLTLEQEQALGMRWKYTEDVDSARQLVMSHLRLVVSVSRNYMGYGLPQGDLVQEGNVGLMKAVRRFDPERGVRLVSFALHWIRAEIHEYILKNWRMVKVATTKAQRKLFFNLRSMRSGEHALTQAEAKRIAKELNVKPEEVFEMNMRLSGRDIPMDGTPDDSESEAISPVAYLAADESVDPARIIEAQETGRVQSEGLKRALTNLDERSRDIITRRWLAEDQEETLQVLADKYGVSAERIRQIEVKAMKQMRKEIEN
;
A
#
# COMPACT_ATOMS: atom_id res chain seq x y z
N MET A 1 15.98 66.16 26.45
CA MET A 1 17.03 65.33 27.04
C MET A 1 16.48 63.91 27.05
N GLY A 2 16.68 63.05 26.13
CA GLY A 2 17.89 62.61 25.48
C GLY A 2 18.28 61.27 26.08
N SER A 3 17.87 60.18 25.48
CA SER A 3 18.63 58.92 25.60
C SER A 3 18.30 58.03 24.41
N MET A 4 19.01 58.29 23.32
CA MET A 4 19.29 57.31 22.28
C MET A 4 20.09 56.16 22.90
N ARG A 5 19.54 54.98 22.99
CA ARG A 5 20.28 53.75 23.24
C ARG A 5 20.61 53.06 21.92
N PHE A 6 21.90 53.01 21.67
CA PHE A 6 22.61 52.32 20.63
C PHE A 6 22.01 50.94 20.28
N MET A 7 21.50 50.81 19.08
CA MET A 7 21.40 49.53 18.40
C MET A 7 22.79 49.15 17.92
N SER A 8 23.40 48.20 18.60
CA SER A 8 24.65 47.54 18.16
C SER A 8 24.28 46.72 16.92
N THR A 9 24.64 47.23 15.76
CA THR A 9 24.58 46.49 14.49
C THR A 9 25.65 45.38 14.56
N MET A 10 25.22 44.16 14.92
CA MET A 10 26.05 42.98 14.67
C MET A 10 26.20 42.84 13.15
N ASN A 11 27.43 43.13 12.68
CA ASN A 11 27.88 42.86 11.34
C ASN A 11 27.87 41.35 11.09
N LEU A 12 26.75 40.82 10.60
CA LEU A 12 26.70 39.51 9.99
C LEU A 12 27.26 39.68 8.57
N ASN A 13 28.50 39.25 8.36
CA ASN A 13 29.13 39.22 7.04
C ASN A 13 28.21 38.54 6.02
N PRO A 14 27.70 39.23 4.98
CA PRO A 14 26.73 38.68 4.04
C PRO A 14 27.35 37.85 2.89
N THR A 15 28.64 37.53 2.93
CA THR A 15 29.36 36.98 1.79
C THR A 15 30.01 35.60 2.02
N ALA A 16 29.55 34.81 2.98
CA ALA A 16 29.88 33.42 2.94
C ALA A 16 28.88 32.74 1.95
N THR A 17 29.24 32.69 0.67
CA THR A 17 28.60 31.76 -0.29
C THR A 17 28.79 30.37 0.26
N LEU A 18 27.77 29.90 0.99
CA LEU A 18 27.73 28.53 1.50
C LEU A 18 27.53 27.61 0.32
N ASN A 19 28.66 27.13 -0.25
CA ASN A 19 28.62 26.03 -1.21
C ASN A 19 27.98 24.83 -0.53
N PHE A 20 26.76 24.49 -0.94
CA PHE A 20 26.10 23.28 -0.52
C PHE A 20 26.90 22.07 -1.00
N PRO A 21 27.31 21.18 -0.11
CA PRO A 21 27.75 19.87 -0.55
C PRO A 21 26.53 19.11 -1.05
N VAL A 22 26.34 19.13 -2.36
CA VAL A 22 25.34 18.26 -3.00
C VAL A 22 25.81 16.82 -2.81
N PRO A 23 25.00 15.90 -2.26
CA PRO A 23 25.40 14.52 -2.00
C PRO A 23 25.97 13.79 -3.22
N ALA A 24 25.51 14.12 -4.43
CA ALA A 24 26.02 13.60 -5.68
C ALA A 24 27.47 14.03 -6.00
N ALA A 25 27.94 15.14 -5.45
CA ALA A 25 29.31 15.62 -5.63
C ALA A 25 30.31 15.07 -4.59
N LEU A 26 29.79 14.47 -3.51
CA LEU A 26 30.60 14.00 -2.38
C LEU A 26 30.94 12.50 -2.43
N GLY A 27 30.51 11.77 -3.43
CA GLY A 27 30.87 10.36 -3.68
C GLY A 27 30.47 9.35 -2.61
N THR A 28 30.50 9.71 -1.33
CA THR A 28 30.16 8.83 -0.20
C THR A 28 29.35 9.53 0.88
N ILE A 29 28.53 8.75 1.60
CA ILE A 29 27.74 9.26 2.74
C ILE A 29 28.62 9.81 3.87
N ASP A 30 29.82 9.26 4.07
CA ASP A 30 30.75 9.71 5.11
C ASP A 30 31.30 11.13 4.82
N GLN A 31 31.58 11.43 3.55
CA GLN A 31 31.96 12.77 3.14
C GLN A 31 30.82 13.76 3.39
N TYR A 32 29.57 13.39 3.10
CA TYR A 32 28.41 14.19 3.42
C TYR A 32 28.29 14.46 4.92
N VAL A 33 28.39 13.43 5.75
CA VAL A 33 28.33 13.55 7.22
C VAL A 33 29.44 14.46 7.73
N THR A 34 30.66 14.33 7.21
CA THR A 34 31.80 15.18 7.55
C THR A 34 31.54 16.65 7.19
N ALA A 35 30.97 16.90 6.00
CA ALA A 35 30.64 18.24 5.55
C ALA A 35 29.55 18.88 6.41
N VAL A 36 28.47 18.12 6.71
CA VAL A 36 27.37 18.57 7.57
C VAL A 36 27.85 18.92 8.99
N ASN A 37 28.80 18.17 9.53
CA ASN A 37 29.34 18.41 10.86
C ASN A 37 30.20 19.70 10.96
N LYS A 38 30.61 20.29 9.84
CA LYS A 38 31.35 21.56 9.83
C LYS A 38 30.45 22.78 10.07
N TYR A 39 29.14 22.67 9.87
CA TYR A 39 28.22 23.78 10.09
C TYR A 39 28.05 24.09 11.57
N PRO A 40 28.10 25.37 11.96
CA PRO A 40 27.91 25.78 13.35
C PRO A 40 26.48 25.56 13.82
N LEU A 41 26.34 25.24 15.09
CA LEU A 41 25.03 25.18 15.73
C LEU A 41 24.53 26.60 16.01
N LEU A 42 23.26 26.85 15.78
CA LEU A 42 22.63 28.15 16.08
C LEU A 42 22.30 28.28 17.56
N THR A 43 22.52 29.46 18.09
CA THR A 43 22.00 29.86 19.40
C THR A 43 20.47 30.06 19.31
N LEU A 44 19.79 30.09 20.46
CA LEU A 44 18.34 30.34 20.50
C LEU A 44 17.98 31.68 19.85
N GLU A 45 18.74 32.71 20.13
CA GLU A 45 18.53 34.08 19.61
C GLU A 45 18.70 34.13 18.07
N GLN A 46 19.74 33.45 17.56
CA GLN A 46 19.98 33.34 16.11
C GLN A 46 18.87 32.57 15.42
N GLU A 47 18.43 31.43 15.99
CA GLU A 47 17.35 30.63 15.48
C GLU A 47 16.03 31.43 15.41
N GLN A 48 15.70 32.17 16.46
CA GLN A 48 14.54 33.04 16.50
C GLN A 48 14.62 34.16 15.47
N ALA A 49 15.77 34.85 15.38
CA ALA A 49 15.99 35.95 14.43
C ALA A 49 15.84 35.47 12.97
N LEU A 50 16.42 34.30 12.63
CA LEU A 50 16.27 33.71 11.30
C LEU A 50 14.84 33.22 11.05
N GLY A 51 14.20 32.64 12.05
CA GLY A 51 12.80 32.22 11.96
C GLY A 51 11.83 33.37 11.74
N MET A 52 12.06 34.51 12.43
CA MET A 52 11.28 35.74 12.22
C MET A 52 11.45 36.31 10.81
N ARG A 53 12.70 36.38 10.32
CA ARG A 53 12.98 36.82 8.94
C ARG A 53 12.25 35.92 7.94
N TRP A 54 12.37 34.58 8.08
CA TRP A 54 11.68 33.66 7.22
C TRP A 54 10.15 33.84 7.25
N LYS A 55 9.57 33.99 8.45
CA LYS A 55 8.11 34.14 8.63
C LYS A 55 7.56 35.42 8.01
N TYR A 56 8.25 36.55 8.13
CA TYR A 56 7.73 37.87 7.74
C TYR A 56 8.22 38.35 6.38
N THR A 57 9.41 37.97 5.95
CA THR A 57 10.01 38.44 4.69
C THR A 57 10.21 37.34 3.67
N GLU A 58 9.87 36.09 4.01
CA GLU A 58 10.09 34.91 3.15
C GLU A 58 11.54 34.81 2.63
N ASP A 59 12.52 35.30 3.46
CA ASP A 59 13.91 35.29 3.10
C ASP A 59 14.48 33.87 2.99
N VAL A 60 14.71 33.44 1.76
CA VAL A 60 15.20 32.07 1.43
C VAL A 60 16.57 31.78 2.04
N ASP A 61 17.44 32.82 2.20
CA ASP A 61 18.76 32.64 2.81
C ASP A 61 18.65 32.35 4.29
N SER A 62 17.71 32.96 4.98
CA SER A 62 17.40 32.65 6.38
C SER A 62 16.88 31.21 6.54
N ALA A 63 15.96 30.76 5.67
CA ALA A 63 15.50 29.38 5.66
C ALA A 63 16.64 28.40 5.37
N ARG A 64 17.52 28.74 4.41
CA ARG A 64 18.71 27.95 4.09
C ARG A 64 19.62 27.77 5.30
N GLN A 65 19.91 28.84 6.04
CA GLN A 65 20.75 28.78 7.24
C GLN A 65 20.13 27.90 8.33
N LEU A 66 18.81 28.01 8.55
CA LEU A 66 18.07 27.14 9.47
C LEU A 66 18.19 25.67 9.08
N VAL A 67 18.00 25.32 7.81
CA VAL A 67 18.13 23.94 7.32
C VAL A 67 19.56 23.44 7.52
N MET A 68 20.57 24.19 7.05
CA MET A 68 21.98 23.76 7.07
C MET A 68 22.48 23.46 8.46
N SER A 69 22.14 24.31 9.43
CA SER A 69 22.56 24.14 10.83
C SER A 69 21.92 22.92 11.50
N HIS A 70 20.79 22.42 10.95
CA HIS A 70 20.07 21.29 11.51
C HIS A 70 20.20 19.97 10.73
N LEU A 71 20.97 19.93 9.63
CA LEU A 71 21.23 18.69 8.87
C LEU A 71 21.87 17.59 9.73
N ARG A 72 22.70 17.96 10.71
CA ARG A 72 23.29 17.05 11.69
C ARG A 72 22.23 16.26 12.47
N LEU A 73 21.11 16.91 12.81
CA LEU A 73 19.98 16.26 13.48
C LEU A 73 19.38 15.16 12.58
N VAL A 74 19.22 15.45 11.29
CA VAL A 74 18.69 14.47 10.32
C VAL A 74 19.58 13.24 10.25
N VAL A 75 20.90 13.42 10.14
CA VAL A 75 21.86 12.30 10.13
C VAL A 75 21.76 11.48 11.42
N SER A 76 21.65 12.12 12.57
CA SER A 76 21.49 11.43 13.86
C SER A 76 20.21 10.62 13.93
N VAL A 77 19.09 11.18 13.45
CA VAL A 77 17.78 10.50 13.46
C VAL A 77 17.77 9.34 12.47
N SER A 78 18.30 9.51 11.24
CA SER A 78 18.31 8.48 10.21
C SER A 78 19.07 7.21 10.61
N ARG A 79 20.12 7.34 11.43
CA ARG A 79 20.89 6.20 11.95
C ARG A 79 20.05 5.20 12.72
N ASN A 80 19.00 5.64 13.41
CA ASN A 80 18.10 4.77 14.15
C ASN A 80 17.25 3.86 13.24
N TYR A 81 17.22 4.14 11.94
CA TYR A 81 16.43 3.41 10.96
C TYR A 81 17.25 2.56 9.99
N MET A 82 18.56 2.46 10.17
CA MET A 82 19.44 1.65 9.32
C MET A 82 19.09 0.15 9.34
N GLY A 83 18.49 -0.33 10.45
CA GLY A 83 18.07 -1.73 10.60
C GLY A 83 16.96 -2.20 9.66
N TYR A 84 16.35 -1.30 8.86
CA TYR A 84 15.34 -1.67 7.88
C TYR A 84 15.91 -2.10 6.51
N GLY A 85 17.25 -2.09 6.33
CA GLY A 85 17.91 -2.53 5.10
C GLY A 85 17.83 -1.54 3.92
N LEU A 86 17.40 -0.31 4.17
CA LEU A 86 17.36 0.75 3.16
C LEU A 86 18.67 1.56 3.15
N PRO A 87 19.08 2.13 2.00
CA PRO A 87 20.29 2.95 1.90
C PRO A 87 20.25 4.16 2.85
N GLN A 88 21.30 4.35 3.62
CA GLN A 88 21.37 5.47 4.58
C GLN A 88 21.24 6.83 3.88
N GLY A 89 21.80 6.96 2.68
CA GLY A 89 21.69 8.18 1.88
C GLY A 89 20.25 8.60 1.65
N ASP A 90 19.41 7.65 1.28
CA ASP A 90 17.98 7.89 0.99
C ASP A 90 17.23 8.27 2.27
N LEU A 91 17.49 7.57 3.38
CA LEU A 91 16.89 7.91 4.68
C LEU A 91 17.27 9.34 5.12
N VAL A 92 18.50 9.76 4.86
CA VAL A 92 18.95 11.12 5.16
C VAL A 92 18.26 12.14 4.25
N GLN A 93 18.13 11.86 2.94
CA GLN A 93 17.46 12.79 2.02
C GLN A 93 15.98 12.96 2.33
N GLU A 94 15.28 11.89 2.63
CA GLU A 94 13.89 11.97 3.08
C GLU A 94 13.75 12.71 4.42
N GLY A 95 14.69 12.47 5.33
CA GLY A 95 14.79 13.27 6.55
C GLY A 95 15.02 14.75 6.29
N ASN A 96 15.84 15.12 5.29
CA ASN A 96 16.05 16.51 4.86
C ASN A 96 14.76 17.12 4.30
N VAL A 97 13.96 16.35 3.54
CA VAL A 97 12.63 16.79 3.09
C VAL A 97 11.74 17.09 4.29
N GLY A 98 11.76 16.22 5.31
CA GLY A 98 11.05 16.45 6.57
C GLY A 98 11.51 17.74 7.30
N LEU A 99 12.81 17.97 7.37
CA LEU A 99 13.37 19.18 7.95
C LEU A 99 12.94 20.44 7.18
N MET A 100 12.96 20.41 5.85
CA MET A 100 12.49 21.53 5.03
C MET A 100 11.00 21.83 5.24
N LYS A 101 10.16 20.77 5.34
CA LYS A 101 8.74 20.93 5.69
C LYS A 101 8.56 21.53 7.08
N ALA A 102 9.40 21.16 8.05
CA ALA A 102 9.39 21.75 9.39
C ALA A 102 9.76 23.22 9.36
N VAL A 103 10.87 23.61 8.70
CA VAL A 103 11.30 25.01 8.59
C VAL A 103 10.21 25.88 7.94
N ARG A 104 9.55 25.36 6.90
CA ARG A 104 8.44 26.09 6.24
C ARG A 104 7.26 26.38 7.17
N ARG A 105 7.03 25.55 8.19
CA ARG A 105 5.90 25.66 9.12
C ARG A 105 6.32 26.10 10.52
N PHE A 106 7.59 26.43 10.67
CA PHE A 106 8.13 26.83 11.96
C PHE A 106 7.63 28.21 12.38
N ASP A 107 7.15 28.29 13.61
CA ASP A 107 6.70 29.53 14.23
C ASP A 107 7.58 29.87 15.45
N PRO A 108 8.52 30.82 15.29
CA PRO A 108 9.46 31.18 16.35
C PRO A 108 8.78 31.86 17.56
N GLU A 109 7.58 32.43 17.42
CA GLU A 109 6.84 33.10 18.49
C GLU A 109 6.30 32.14 19.54
N ARG A 110 6.16 30.85 19.19
CA ARG A 110 5.68 29.81 20.12
C ARG A 110 6.68 29.42 21.20
N GLY A 111 7.90 29.95 21.18
CA GLY A 111 8.93 29.66 22.17
C GLY A 111 9.51 28.24 22.13
N VAL A 112 9.16 27.44 21.13
CA VAL A 112 9.65 26.06 20.95
C VAL A 112 10.88 26.08 20.04
N ARG A 113 11.91 25.28 20.38
CA ARG A 113 13.10 25.12 19.52
C ARG A 113 12.75 24.39 18.23
N LEU A 114 13.36 24.81 17.12
CA LEU A 114 13.21 24.16 15.82
C LEU A 114 13.57 22.67 15.89
N VAL A 115 14.58 22.28 16.65
CA VAL A 115 14.96 20.87 16.85
C VAL A 115 13.78 20.03 17.33
N SER A 116 13.07 20.47 18.35
CA SER A 116 11.94 19.73 18.93
C SER A 116 10.78 19.64 17.95
N PHE A 117 10.50 20.69 17.23
CA PHE A 117 9.45 20.74 16.22
C PHE A 117 9.80 19.88 14.99
N ALA A 118 11.03 19.99 14.49
CA ALA A 118 11.50 19.29 13.28
C ALA A 118 11.60 17.78 13.48
N LEU A 119 11.88 17.28 14.68
CA LEU A 119 11.97 15.84 14.95
C LEU A 119 10.73 15.07 14.51
N HIS A 120 9.54 15.62 14.71
CA HIS A 120 8.29 14.97 14.31
C HIS A 120 8.16 14.88 12.78
N TRP A 121 8.55 15.94 12.07
CA TRP A 121 8.51 16.00 10.61
C TRP A 121 9.55 15.08 9.98
N ILE A 122 10.78 15.09 10.50
CA ILE A 122 11.87 14.23 10.03
C ILE A 122 11.47 12.75 10.18
N ARG A 123 10.98 12.37 11.36
CA ARG A 123 10.52 10.99 11.61
C ARG A 123 9.35 10.60 10.71
N ALA A 124 8.40 11.49 10.48
CA ALA A 124 7.25 11.22 9.65
C ALA A 124 7.64 10.90 8.20
N GLU A 125 8.55 11.70 7.60
CA GLU A 125 9.03 11.45 6.23
C GLU A 125 9.85 10.16 6.13
N ILE A 126 10.77 9.93 7.08
CA ILE A 126 11.55 8.69 7.12
C ILE A 126 10.61 7.47 7.26
N HIS A 127 9.62 7.52 8.15
CA HIS A 127 8.65 6.44 8.32
C HIS A 127 7.83 6.20 7.04
N GLU A 128 7.38 7.26 6.38
CA GLU A 128 6.64 7.16 5.13
C GLU A 128 7.50 6.52 4.02
N TYR A 129 8.77 6.93 3.91
CA TYR A 129 9.72 6.36 2.97
C TYR A 129 9.96 4.88 3.23
N ILE A 130 10.20 4.48 4.49
CA ILE A 130 10.40 3.09 4.87
C ILE A 130 9.17 2.24 4.49
N LEU A 131 7.95 2.69 4.85
CA LEU A 131 6.72 1.96 4.53
C LEU A 131 6.48 1.78 3.03
N LYS A 132 6.97 2.71 2.21
CA LYS A 132 6.85 2.63 0.74
C LYS A 132 7.88 1.71 0.09
N ASN A 133 9.11 1.72 0.60
CA ASN A 133 10.26 1.14 -0.09
C ASN A 133 10.86 -0.09 0.58
N TRP A 134 10.33 -0.52 1.74
CA TRP A 134 10.84 -1.68 2.47
C TRP A 134 10.72 -2.98 1.68
N ARG A 135 9.67 -3.12 0.87
CA ARG A 135 9.42 -4.25 -0.05
C ARG A 135 8.70 -3.80 -1.30
N MET A 136 8.72 -4.64 -2.34
CA MET A 136 8.00 -4.40 -3.60
C MET A 136 6.50 -4.20 -3.36
N VAL A 137 5.90 -5.01 -2.47
CA VAL A 137 4.49 -4.89 -2.07
C VAL A 137 4.38 -4.15 -0.74
N LYS A 138 3.47 -3.18 -0.66
CA LYS A 138 3.20 -2.44 0.57
C LYS A 138 2.67 -3.37 1.66
N VAL A 139 3.43 -3.53 2.73
CA VAL A 139 3.10 -4.44 3.84
C VAL A 139 2.10 -3.82 4.82
N ALA A 140 2.18 -2.51 5.06
CA ALA A 140 1.38 -1.79 6.05
C ALA A 140 0.58 -0.65 5.42
N THR A 141 -0.71 -0.85 5.19
CA THR A 141 -1.62 0.12 4.58
C THR A 141 -2.51 0.82 5.61
N THR A 142 -2.97 0.12 6.64
CA THR A 142 -3.84 0.66 7.69
C THR A 142 -3.06 1.31 8.84
N LYS A 143 -3.73 2.13 9.65
CA LYS A 143 -3.13 2.73 10.86
C LYS A 143 -2.64 1.67 11.86
N ALA A 144 -3.39 0.58 12.03
CA ALA A 144 -3.03 -0.52 12.91
C ALA A 144 -1.77 -1.23 12.40
N GLN A 145 -1.72 -1.57 11.11
CA GLN A 145 -0.56 -2.20 10.49
C GLN A 145 0.70 -1.32 10.56
N ARG A 146 0.58 0.00 10.36
CA ARG A 146 1.71 0.94 10.51
C ARG A 146 2.26 0.96 11.94
N LYS A 147 1.38 0.97 12.96
CA LYS A 147 1.81 0.87 14.36
C LYS A 147 2.54 -0.44 14.63
N LEU A 148 2.01 -1.54 14.15
CA LEU A 148 2.59 -2.87 14.31
C LEU A 148 3.93 -2.98 13.58
N PHE A 149 4.06 -2.44 12.36
CA PHE A 149 5.29 -2.48 11.58
C PHE A 149 6.51 -1.94 12.35
N PHE A 150 6.37 -0.82 13.03
CA PHE A 150 7.47 -0.20 13.77
C PHE A 150 7.68 -0.76 15.18
N ASN A 151 6.63 -1.31 15.81
CA ASN A 151 6.71 -1.68 17.23
C ASN A 151 6.73 -3.20 17.46
N LEU A 152 6.18 -4.02 16.55
CA LEU A 152 6.02 -5.46 16.77
C LEU A 152 7.34 -6.15 17.09
N ARG A 153 8.41 -5.82 16.36
CA ARG A 153 9.72 -6.44 16.52
C ARG A 153 10.34 -6.15 17.89
N SER A 154 10.21 -4.92 18.39
CA SER A 154 10.75 -4.53 19.71
C SER A 154 9.93 -5.05 20.88
N MET A 155 8.65 -5.37 20.66
CA MET A 155 7.74 -5.84 21.71
C MET A 155 7.72 -7.37 21.85
N ARG A 156 8.29 -8.10 20.88
CA ARG A 156 8.43 -9.55 20.97
C ARG A 156 9.48 -9.93 22.00
N SER A 157 9.17 -10.94 22.80
CA SER A 157 10.05 -11.41 23.88
C SER A 157 11.16 -12.37 23.42
N GLY A 158 11.28 -12.64 22.10
CA GLY A 158 12.29 -13.53 21.53
C GLY A 158 12.04 -13.90 20.07
N GLU A 159 12.86 -14.81 19.53
CA GLU A 159 12.75 -15.29 18.15
C GLU A 159 11.72 -16.42 17.96
N HIS A 160 11.10 -16.88 19.04
CA HIS A 160 10.11 -17.95 19.01
C HIS A 160 8.82 -17.52 18.28
N ALA A 161 8.03 -18.53 17.88
CA ALA A 161 6.72 -18.26 17.29
C ALA A 161 5.86 -17.41 18.23
N LEU A 162 5.15 -16.41 17.66
CA LEU A 162 4.28 -15.50 18.41
C LEU A 162 3.17 -16.30 19.10
N THR A 163 3.12 -16.25 20.43
CA THR A 163 2.09 -16.93 21.22
C THR A 163 0.81 -16.09 21.27
N GLN A 164 -0.33 -16.75 21.52
CA GLN A 164 -1.61 -16.06 21.63
C GLN A 164 -1.64 -15.07 22.83
N ALA A 165 -0.93 -15.40 23.91
CA ALA A 165 -0.80 -14.52 25.06
C ALA A 165 -0.02 -13.25 24.75
N GLU A 166 1.10 -13.37 24.02
CA GLU A 166 1.89 -12.23 23.55
C GLU A 166 1.12 -11.36 22.56
N ALA A 167 0.43 -12.00 21.60
CA ALA A 167 -0.40 -11.27 20.65
C ALA A 167 -1.48 -10.42 21.35
N LYS A 168 -2.15 -10.98 22.36
CA LYS A 168 -3.13 -10.24 23.18
C LYS A 168 -2.50 -9.10 23.98
N ARG A 169 -1.28 -9.30 24.53
CA ARG A 169 -0.54 -8.25 25.24
C ARG A 169 -0.20 -7.09 24.31
N ILE A 170 0.41 -7.39 23.15
CA ILE A 170 0.78 -6.41 22.14
C ILE A 170 -0.45 -5.68 21.61
N ALA A 171 -1.52 -6.41 21.32
CA ALA A 171 -2.79 -5.87 20.85
C ALA A 171 -3.38 -4.83 21.84
N LYS A 172 -3.33 -5.14 23.14
CA LYS A 172 -3.80 -4.23 24.19
C LYS A 172 -2.93 -2.97 24.27
N GLU A 173 -1.60 -3.12 24.22
CA GLU A 173 -0.65 -2.02 24.36
C GLU A 173 -0.72 -1.05 23.15
N LEU A 174 -0.85 -1.57 21.94
CA LEU A 174 -0.94 -0.78 20.71
C LEU A 174 -2.39 -0.39 20.35
N ASN A 175 -3.38 -0.85 21.09
CA ASN A 175 -4.80 -0.66 20.80
C ASN A 175 -5.15 -1.08 19.36
N VAL A 176 -4.89 -2.36 19.06
CA VAL A 176 -5.18 -3.05 17.78
C VAL A 176 -5.83 -4.40 18.07
N LYS A 177 -6.37 -5.07 17.05
CA LYS A 177 -6.96 -6.41 17.23
C LYS A 177 -5.86 -7.49 17.27
N PRO A 178 -6.03 -8.57 18.05
CA PRO A 178 -5.06 -9.67 18.10
C PRO A 178 -4.85 -10.35 16.74
N GLU A 179 -5.89 -10.44 15.91
CA GLU A 179 -5.82 -11.01 14.57
C GLU A 179 -4.86 -10.19 13.67
N GLU A 180 -4.90 -8.85 13.78
CA GLU A 180 -3.99 -7.95 13.04
C GLU A 180 -2.53 -8.15 13.45
N VAL A 181 -2.28 -8.51 14.71
CA VAL A 181 -0.92 -8.80 15.20
C VAL A 181 -0.37 -10.07 14.55
N PHE A 182 -1.18 -11.15 14.48
CA PHE A 182 -0.78 -12.38 13.80
C PHE A 182 -0.57 -12.15 12.30
N GLU A 183 -1.50 -11.49 11.64
CA GLU A 183 -1.40 -11.17 10.22
C GLU A 183 -0.12 -10.37 9.92
N MET A 184 0.15 -9.33 10.72
CA MET A 184 1.34 -8.53 10.54
C MET A 184 2.62 -9.31 10.81
N ASN A 185 2.61 -10.21 11.80
CA ASN A 185 3.75 -11.10 12.07
C ASN A 185 4.04 -12.02 10.88
N MET A 186 3.01 -12.59 10.26
CA MET A 186 3.17 -13.40 9.04
C MET A 186 3.75 -12.58 7.88
N ARG A 187 3.24 -11.37 7.67
CA ARG A 187 3.74 -10.47 6.62
C ARG A 187 5.20 -10.05 6.83
N LEU A 188 5.62 -9.86 8.08
CA LEU A 188 6.99 -9.47 8.42
C LEU A 188 7.98 -10.64 8.35
N SER A 189 7.55 -11.89 8.57
CA SER A 189 8.40 -13.07 8.55
C SER A 189 8.71 -13.57 7.13
N GLY A 190 7.82 -13.35 6.17
CA GLY A 190 8.05 -13.72 4.76
C GLY A 190 9.16 -12.87 4.13
N ARG A 191 9.84 -13.40 3.13
CA ARG A 191 10.79 -12.67 2.27
C ARG A 191 10.27 -12.68 0.84
N ASP A 192 10.63 -11.66 0.07
CA ASP A 192 10.39 -11.67 -1.36
C ASP A 192 11.28 -12.73 -2.00
N ILE A 193 10.69 -13.61 -2.80
CA ILE A 193 11.39 -14.71 -3.48
C ILE A 193 11.56 -14.30 -4.95
N PRO A 194 12.78 -14.33 -5.50
CA PRO A 194 12.99 -14.07 -6.92
C PRO A 194 12.28 -15.15 -7.74
N MET A 195 11.52 -14.73 -8.76
CA MET A 195 10.82 -15.64 -9.66
C MET A 195 11.76 -16.29 -10.66
N ASP A 196 12.77 -15.55 -11.08
CA ASP A 196 13.84 -16.07 -11.93
C ASP A 196 14.90 -16.77 -11.09
N GLY A 197 15.46 -17.87 -11.61
CA GLY A 197 16.59 -18.53 -10.98
C GLY A 197 17.76 -17.56 -10.85
N THR A 198 18.42 -17.54 -9.69
CA THR A 198 19.73 -16.89 -9.57
C THR A 198 20.72 -17.68 -10.43
N PRO A 199 21.49 -17.01 -11.30
CA PRO A 199 22.60 -17.68 -11.96
C PRO A 199 23.61 -18.07 -10.88
N ASP A 200 23.56 -19.32 -10.45
CA ASP A 200 24.56 -19.88 -9.58
C ASP A 200 25.65 -20.46 -10.51
N ASP A 201 26.93 -20.19 -10.23
CA ASP A 201 28.07 -20.67 -10.99
C ASP A 201 28.27 -22.21 -10.91
N SER A 202 27.37 -22.91 -10.25
CA SER A 202 27.35 -24.37 -10.20
C SER A 202 26.55 -24.94 -11.37
N GLU A 203 27.11 -25.91 -12.08
CA GLU A 203 26.57 -26.63 -13.26
C GLU A 203 25.21 -27.34 -13.04
N SER A 204 24.56 -27.17 -11.90
CA SER A 204 23.19 -27.63 -11.67
C SER A 204 22.22 -26.54 -12.11
N GLU A 205 21.40 -26.82 -13.12
CA GLU A 205 20.26 -25.99 -13.53
C GLU A 205 19.44 -25.62 -12.28
N ALA A 206 19.64 -24.39 -11.78
CA ALA A 206 18.84 -23.87 -10.70
C ALA A 206 17.40 -23.73 -11.23
N ILE A 207 16.53 -24.67 -10.85
CA ILE A 207 15.14 -24.68 -11.31
C ILE A 207 14.46 -23.41 -10.81
N SER A 208 14.16 -22.50 -11.73
CA SER A 208 13.46 -21.26 -11.43
C SER A 208 12.08 -21.53 -10.85
N PRO A 209 11.63 -20.81 -9.79
CA PRO A 209 10.27 -20.92 -9.27
C PRO A 209 9.19 -20.76 -10.35
N VAL A 210 9.43 -19.98 -11.41
CA VAL A 210 8.54 -19.86 -12.57
C VAL A 210 8.29 -21.22 -13.22
N ALA A 211 9.26 -22.15 -13.22
CA ALA A 211 9.14 -23.43 -13.88
C ALA A 211 8.10 -24.37 -13.23
N TYR A 212 7.77 -24.19 -11.94
CA TYR A 212 6.74 -25.03 -11.28
C TYR A 212 5.43 -24.29 -11.03
N LEU A 213 5.31 -23.03 -11.39
CA LEU A 213 4.05 -22.35 -11.31
C LEU A 213 3.14 -22.86 -12.41
N ALA A 214 2.12 -23.62 -12.03
CA ALA A 214 1.08 -24.05 -12.95
C ALA A 214 0.22 -22.84 -13.33
N ALA A 215 -0.13 -22.73 -14.61
CA ALA A 215 -1.17 -21.81 -15.04
C ALA A 215 -2.52 -22.27 -14.49
N ASP A 216 -3.51 -21.36 -14.44
CA ASP A 216 -4.88 -21.68 -14.08
C ASP A 216 -5.41 -22.74 -15.05
N GLU A 217 -6.17 -23.72 -14.54
CA GLU A 217 -6.79 -24.79 -15.35
C GLU A 217 -7.69 -24.27 -16.47
N SER A 218 -8.20 -23.04 -16.34
CA SER A 218 -9.00 -22.38 -17.38
C SER A 218 -8.20 -22.03 -18.64
N VAL A 219 -6.86 -22.03 -18.57
CA VAL A 219 -5.96 -21.73 -19.70
C VAL A 219 -5.56 -22.99 -20.46
N ASP A 220 -5.89 -24.19 -19.95
CA ASP A 220 -5.60 -25.46 -20.61
C ASP A 220 -6.40 -25.56 -21.91
N PRO A 221 -5.73 -25.65 -23.11
CA PRO A 221 -6.41 -25.72 -24.40
C PRO A 221 -7.39 -26.90 -24.50
N ALA A 222 -7.06 -28.03 -23.87
CA ALA A 222 -7.94 -29.22 -23.87
C ALA A 222 -9.27 -28.92 -23.14
N ARG A 223 -9.19 -28.30 -21.95
CA ARG A 223 -10.40 -27.92 -21.21
C ARG A 223 -11.22 -26.82 -21.88
N ILE A 224 -10.58 -25.89 -22.57
CA ILE A 224 -11.28 -24.87 -23.35
C ILE A 224 -12.10 -25.54 -24.47
N ILE A 225 -11.48 -26.46 -25.20
CA ILE A 225 -12.15 -27.19 -26.29
C ILE A 225 -13.29 -28.05 -25.73
N GLU A 226 -13.05 -28.81 -24.66
CA GLU A 226 -14.08 -29.62 -23.99
C GLU A 226 -15.26 -28.77 -23.52
N ALA A 227 -15.01 -27.62 -22.93
CA ALA A 227 -16.06 -26.70 -22.49
C ALA A 227 -16.85 -26.12 -23.67
N GLN A 228 -16.18 -25.78 -24.77
CA GLN A 228 -16.82 -25.31 -26.00
C GLN A 228 -17.67 -26.39 -26.66
N GLU A 229 -17.14 -27.61 -26.79
CA GLU A 229 -17.89 -28.74 -27.37
C GLU A 229 -19.09 -29.13 -26.51
N THR A 230 -18.90 -29.20 -25.19
CA THR A 230 -19.99 -29.46 -24.24
C THR A 230 -21.07 -28.39 -24.36
N GLY A 231 -20.69 -27.11 -24.39
CA GLY A 231 -21.63 -26.01 -24.57
C GLY A 231 -22.36 -26.07 -25.92
N ARG A 232 -21.68 -26.49 -26.99
CA ARG A 232 -22.28 -26.66 -28.32
C ARG A 232 -23.27 -27.80 -28.32
N VAL A 233 -22.88 -28.99 -27.83
CA VAL A 233 -23.75 -30.17 -27.76
C VAL A 233 -24.98 -29.87 -26.90
N GLN A 234 -24.82 -29.23 -25.75
CA GLN A 234 -25.93 -28.83 -24.90
C GLN A 234 -26.89 -27.84 -25.60
N SER A 235 -26.34 -26.83 -26.27
CA SER A 235 -27.18 -25.83 -26.98
C SER A 235 -27.91 -26.42 -28.18
N GLU A 236 -27.25 -27.28 -28.95
CA GLU A 236 -27.88 -27.98 -30.07
C GLU A 236 -28.91 -29.02 -29.60
N GLY A 237 -28.61 -29.72 -28.49
CA GLY A 237 -29.53 -30.63 -27.83
C GLY A 237 -30.77 -29.90 -27.33
N LEU A 238 -30.59 -28.75 -26.66
CA LEU A 238 -31.71 -27.91 -26.20
C LEU A 238 -32.56 -27.41 -27.37
N LYS A 239 -31.95 -26.92 -28.45
CA LYS A 239 -32.68 -26.48 -29.65
C LYS A 239 -33.49 -27.61 -30.28
N ARG A 240 -32.92 -28.79 -30.40
CA ARG A 240 -33.64 -29.99 -30.91
C ARG A 240 -34.81 -30.39 -30.02
N ALA A 241 -34.57 -30.44 -28.70
CA ALA A 241 -35.60 -30.79 -27.74
C ALA A 241 -36.77 -29.77 -27.76
N LEU A 242 -36.47 -28.46 -27.87
CA LEU A 242 -37.51 -27.43 -28.01
C LEU A 242 -38.29 -27.56 -29.33
N THR A 243 -37.64 -27.96 -30.43
CA THR A 243 -38.28 -28.12 -31.72
C THR A 243 -39.25 -29.29 -31.70
N ASN A 244 -38.96 -30.36 -30.96
CA ASN A 244 -39.78 -31.57 -30.83
C ASN A 244 -40.95 -31.43 -29.85
N LEU A 245 -41.06 -30.29 -29.14
CA LEU A 245 -42.22 -29.97 -28.30
C LEU A 245 -43.37 -29.44 -29.14
N ASP A 246 -44.61 -29.71 -28.70
CA ASP A 246 -45.79 -29.04 -29.21
C ASP A 246 -45.73 -27.53 -28.97
N GLU A 247 -46.37 -26.75 -29.84
CA GLU A 247 -46.30 -25.29 -29.86
C GLU A 247 -46.64 -24.66 -28.50
N ARG A 248 -47.65 -25.23 -27.84
CA ARG A 248 -48.11 -24.77 -26.52
C ARG A 248 -47.07 -25.03 -25.42
N SER A 249 -46.52 -26.22 -25.37
CA SER A 249 -45.49 -26.60 -24.41
C SER A 249 -44.20 -25.79 -24.63
N ARG A 250 -43.84 -25.55 -25.89
CA ARG A 250 -42.68 -24.73 -26.25
C ARG A 250 -42.85 -23.29 -25.77
N ASP A 251 -44.00 -22.65 -26.04
CA ASP A 251 -44.26 -21.27 -25.60
C ASP A 251 -44.21 -21.15 -24.06
N ILE A 252 -44.80 -22.11 -23.34
CA ILE A 252 -44.74 -22.14 -21.87
C ILE A 252 -43.30 -22.23 -21.36
N ILE A 253 -42.48 -23.15 -21.89
CA ILE A 253 -41.07 -23.32 -21.47
C ILE A 253 -40.25 -22.08 -21.82
N THR A 254 -40.41 -21.53 -23.03
CA THR A 254 -39.66 -20.36 -23.47
C THR A 254 -39.94 -19.14 -22.59
N ARG A 255 -41.22 -18.85 -22.28
CA ARG A 255 -41.59 -17.69 -21.45
C ARG A 255 -41.23 -17.84 -19.98
N ARG A 256 -41.16 -19.06 -19.51
CA ARG A 256 -40.91 -19.30 -18.09
C ARG A 256 -39.42 -19.50 -17.77
N TRP A 257 -38.64 -20.11 -18.66
CA TRP A 257 -37.27 -20.55 -18.40
C TRP A 257 -36.20 -19.92 -19.33
N LEU A 258 -36.62 -19.41 -20.50
CA LEU A 258 -35.70 -18.89 -21.51
C LEU A 258 -35.93 -17.40 -21.80
N ALA A 259 -36.81 -16.72 -21.07
CA ALA A 259 -37.04 -15.29 -21.21
C ALA A 259 -35.90 -14.52 -20.55
N GLU A 260 -35.28 -13.55 -21.25
CA GLU A 260 -34.16 -12.76 -20.77
C GLU A 260 -34.58 -11.68 -19.75
N ASP A 261 -35.82 -11.15 -19.82
CA ASP A 261 -36.20 -9.96 -19.04
C ASP A 261 -37.14 -10.22 -17.85
N GLN A 262 -38.10 -11.14 -17.97
CA GLN A 262 -38.99 -11.52 -16.84
C GLN A 262 -39.59 -12.92 -17.04
N GLU A 263 -39.41 -13.79 -16.03
CA GLU A 263 -40.06 -15.10 -15.96
C GLU A 263 -41.56 -14.91 -15.72
N GLU A 264 -42.41 -15.39 -16.65
CA GLU A 264 -43.84 -15.33 -16.46
C GLU A 264 -44.29 -16.35 -15.40
N THR A 265 -45.18 -15.92 -14.49
CA THR A 265 -45.70 -16.79 -13.45
C THR A 265 -46.71 -17.79 -14.01
N LEU A 266 -46.89 -18.92 -13.30
CA LEU A 266 -47.91 -19.93 -13.69
C LEU A 266 -49.30 -19.33 -13.83
N GLN A 267 -49.64 -18.31 -13.05
CA GLN A 267 -50.93 -17.66 -13.07
C GLN A 267 -51.13 -16.85 -14.37
N VAL A 268 -50.15 -16.08 -14.78
CA VAL A 268 -50.17 -15.27 -16.02
C VAL A 268 -50.34 -16.19 -17.24
N LEU A 269 -49.63 -17.32 -17.28
CA LEU A 269 -49.76 -18.31 -18.33
C LEU A 269 -51.11 -19.06 -18.27
N ALA A 270 -51.64 -19.33 -17.08
CA ALA A 270 -52.95 -19.90 -16.87
C ALA A 270 -54.06 -19.02 -17.46
N ASP A 271 -54.01 -17.71 -17.17
CA ASP A 271 -54.96 -16.72 -17.68
C ASP A 271 -54.85 -16.60 -19.20
N LYS A 272 -53.63 -16.60 -19.77
CA LYS A 272 -53.37 -16.55 -21.21
C LYS A 272 -53.98 -17.73 -21.95
N TYR A 273 -53.88 -18.94 -21.39
CA TYR A 273 -54.36 -20.17 -22.04
C TYR A 273 -55.74 -20.62 -21.57
N GLY A 274 -56.40 -19.89 -20.68
CA GLY A 274 -57.75 -20.22 -20.18
C GLY A 274 -57.80 -21.55 -19.43
N VAL A 275 -56.73 -21.90 -18.67
CA VAL A 275 -56.62 -23.15 -17.91
C VAL A 275 -56.17 -22.87 -16.48
N SER A 276 -56.26 -23.86 -15.60
CA SER A 276 -55.76 -23.70 -14.23
C SER A 276 -54.22 -23.65 -14.17
N ALA A 277 -53.68 -22.93 -13.19
CA ALA A 277 -52.21 -22.86 -12.96
C ALA A 277 -51.60 -24.27 -12.74
N GLU A 278 -52.36 -25.19 -12.11
CA GLU A 278 -51.92 -26.58 -11.94
C GLU A 278 -51.84 -27.34 -13.28
N ARG A 279 -52.71 -27.00 -14.22
CA ARG A 279 -52.63 -27.59 -15.57
C ARG A 279 -51.40 -27.11 -16.33
N ILE A 280 -51.01 -25.83 -16.19
CA ILE A 280 -49.76 -25.31 -16.77
C ILE A 280 -48.56 -26.02 -16.14
N ARG A 281 -48.53 -26.21 -14.81
CA ARG A 281 -47.50 -26.98 -14.12
C ARG A 281 -47.36 -28.42 -14.61
N GLN A 282 -48.48 -29.09 -14.86
CA GLN A 282 -48.47 -30.45 -15.42
C GLN A 282 -47.90 -30.50 -16.84
N ILE A 283 -48.23 -29.51 -17.68
CA ILE A 283 -47.67 -29.38 -19.03
C ILE A 283 -46.17 -29.12 -18.95
N GLU A 284 -45.76 -28.23 -18.11
CA GLU A 284 -44.34 -27.93 -17.86
C GLU A 284 -43.53 -29.16 -17.44
N VAL A 285 -44.00 -29.89 -16.42
CA VAL A 285 -43.35 -31.13 -15.97
C VAL A 285 -43.28 -32.20 -17.07
N LYS A 286 -44.33 -32.33 -17.88
CA LYS A 286 -44.34 -33.24 -19.01
C LYS A 286 -43.36 -32.84 -20.10
N ALA A 287 -43.31 -31.53 -20.43
CA ALA A 287 -42.39 -30.96 -21.41
C ALA A 287 -40.94 -31.13 -20.98
N MET A 288 -40.62 -30.82 -19.72
CA MET A 288 -39.27 -31.01 -19.17
C MET A 288 -38.81 -32.46 -19.19
N LYS A 289 -39.70 -33.42 -18.87
CA LYS A 289 -39.39 -34.85 -19.00
C LYS A 289 -39.13 -35.29 -20.43
N GLN A 290 -39.90 -34.75 -21.40
CA GLN A 290 -39.71 -35.04 -22.82
C GLN A 290 -38.38 -34.45 -23.32
N MET A 291 -38.08 -33.19 -22.99
CA MET A 291 -36.81 -32.54 -23.32
C MET A 291 -35.61 -33.30 -22.76
N ARG A 292 -35.68 -33.71 -21.48
CA ARG A 292 -34.60 -34.47 -20.85
C ARG A 292 -34.31 -35.79 -21.60
N LYS A 293 -35.33 -36.52 -22.01
CA LYS A 293 -35.19 -37.76 -22.77
C LYS A 293 -34.56 -37.55 -24.17
N GLU A 294 -34.81 -36.38 -24.78
CA GLU A 294 -34.22 -36.02 -26.09
C GLU A 294 -32.75 -35.56 -25.96
N ILE A 295 -32.38 -34.98 -24.83
CA ILE A 295 -31.00 -34.53 -24.59
C ILE A 295 -30.11 -35.71 -24.16
N GLU A 296 -30.67 -36.70 -23.45
CA GLU A 296 -29.94 -37.89 -22.97
C GLU A 296 -29.73 -38.95 -24.08
N ASN A 297 -30.47 -38.86 -25.20
CA ASN A 297 -30.31 -39.72 -26.41
C ASN A 297 -29.41 -39.00 -27.45
#